data_f342881cdf4682209fa9c163fc9c1482
#
_entry.id   f342881cdf4682209fa9c163fc9c1482
#
_cell.length_a   1.000
_cell.length_b   1.000
_cell.length_c   1.000
_cell.angle_alpha   90.00
_cell.angle_beta   90.00
_cell.angle_gamma   90.00
#
_symmetry.space_group_name_H-M   'P 1'
#
loop_
_entity.id
_entity.type
_entity.pdbx_description
1 polymer ?
#
loop_
_entity_poly.entity_id
_entity_poly.type
_entity_poly.pdbx_seq_one_letter_code
_entity_poly.pdbx_strand_id
1 'polypeptide(L)'
;MNSWSRQRNDLASGCVVVSISVGETAPDFTLPGTGGQDYSLTDFADQPVVLVFYPGDDTPVCTKQLNSYNRDIEQFTEMNAQVIGISAQDVSSHEGFSNKHGFTFPLLADVDKAVAGLYGTLGPIGFPRRSVFIIDSNGIVRYAHRAMAGLTFRPVKELVAELEKLSR
;
A
#
# COMPACT_ATOMS: atom_id res chain seq x y z
N MET A 1 2.42 -11.10 -22.46
CA MET A 1 1.48 -9.96 -22.36
C MET A 1 0.92 -9.94 -20.97
N ASN A 2 1.26 -8.93 -20.22
CA ASN A 2 0.83 -8.80 -18.83
C ASN A 2 -0.64 -8.40 -18.77
N SER A 3 -1.44 -9.08 -17.96
CA SER A 3 -2.87 -8.78 -17.76
C SER A 3 -3.17 -7.36 -17.24
N TRP A 4 -2.13 -6.63 -16.87
CA TRP A 4 -2.18 -5.25 -16.39
C TRP A 4 -2.56 -4.21 -17.47
N SER A 5 -2.44 -4.54 -18.75
CA SER A 5 -2.59 -3.56 -19.84
C SER A 5 -4.02 -3.41 -20.38
N ARG A 6 -4.99 -4.20 -19.94
CA ARG A 6 -6.33 -4.27 -20.55
C ARG A 6 -7.44 -3.42 -19.94
N GLN A 7 -7.20 -2.69 -18.84
CA GLN A 7 -8.29 -1.96 -18.16
C GLN A 7 -8.14 -0.45 -18.15
N ARG A 8 -7.70 0.15 -19.25
CA ARG A 8 -7.61 1.61 -19.34
C ARG A 8 -8.86 2.35 -19.85
N ASN A 9 -9.94 1.68 -20.12
CA ASN A 9 -11.02 2.29 -20.93
C ASN A 9 -12.43 2.36 -20.34
N ASP A 10 -12.66 2.09 -19.05
CA ASP A 10 -14.02 2.19 -18.50
C ASP A 10 -14.16 3.12 -17.29
N LEU A 11 -13.58 4.32 -17.38
CA LEU A 11 -13.84 5.37 -16.40
C LEU A 11 -14.76 6.46 -17.00
N ALA A 12 -15.91 6.05 -17.51
CA ALA A 12 -16.96 6.99 -17.84
C ALA A 12 -18.25 6.60 -17.11
N SER A 13 -18.65 7.49 -16.21
CA SER A 13 -19.94 7.63 -15.55
C SER A 13 -20.21 6.74 -14.32
N GLY A 14 -20.35 7.41 -13.20
CA GLY A 14 -21.00 6.94 -12.00
C GLY A 14 -20.06 6.89 -10.80
N CYS A 15 -20.29 7.80 -9.85
CA CYS A 15 -19.66 7.81 -8.53
C CYS A 15 -20.08 6.55 -7.76
N VAL A 16 -19.50 5.39 -8.13
CA VAL A 16 -19.59 4.20 -7.32
C VAL A 16 -18.34 4.21 -6.46
N VAL A 17 -18.49 4.34 -5.16
CA VAL A 17 -17.43 4.09 -4.20
C VAL A 17 -17.14 2.59 -4.30
N VAL A 18 -16.28 2.22 -5.23
CA VAL A 18 -15.85 0.83 -5.41
C VAL A 18 -14.78 0.55 -4.39
N SER A 19 -15.17 -0.08 -3.30
CA SER A 19 -14.25 -0.65 -2.33
C SER A 19 -13.63 -1.91 -2.95
N ILE A 20 -12.34 -1.88 -3.23
CA ILE A 20 -11.62 -3.03 -3.79
C ILE A 20 -11.68 -4.22 -2.82
N SER A 21 -12.07 -5.38 -3.34
CA SER A 21 -12.20 -6.62 -2.59
C SER A 21 -11.17 -7.67 -3.02
N VAL A 22 -10.96 -8.66 -2.17
CA VAL A 22 -10.14 -9.83 -2.51
C VAL A 22 -10.68 -10.51 -3.77
N GLY A 23 -9.79 -10.84 -4.70
CA GLY A 23 -10.12 -11.44 -5.98
C GLY A 23 -10.25 -10.44 -7.13
N GLU A 24 -10.32 -9.15 -6.84
CA GLU A 24 -10.37 -8.09 -7.86
C GLU A 24 -8.98 -7.64 -8.29
N THR A 25 -8.88 -7.10 -9.51
CA THR A 25 -7.65 -6.48 -10.00
C THR A 25 -7.36 -5.20 -9.22
N ALA A 26 -6.16 -5.10 -8.66
CA ALA A 26 -5.72 -3.89 -7.97
C ALA A 26 -5.62 -2.72 -8.95
N PRO A 27 -6.20 -1.55 -8.64
CA PRO A 27 -6.04 -0.36 -9.48
C PRO A 27 -4.57 0.04 -9.59
N ASP A 28 -4.10 0.31 -10.82
CA ASP A 28 -2.77 0.87 -11.01
C ASP A 28 -2.75 2.34 -10.57
N PHE A 29 -1.58 2.79 -10.18
CA PHE A 29 -1.35 4.17 -9.80
C PHE A 29 0.10 4.55 -10.10
N THR A 30 0.35 5.85 -10.19
CA THR A 30 1.71 6.42 -10.21
C THR A 30 1.76 7.55 -9.21
N LEU A 31 2.65 7.48 -8.24
CA LEU A 31 2.82 8.46 -7.18
C LEU A 31 4.29 8.81 -6.99
N PRO A 32 4.59 10.09 -6.69
CA PRO A 32 5.94 10.46 -6.26
C PRO A 32 6.23 9.86 -4.89
N GLY A 33 7.48 9.50 -4.67
CA GLY A 33 7.88 8.89 -3.41
C GLY A 33 9.32 9.19 -3.01
N THR A 34 9.73 8.57 -1.92
CA THR A 34 11.09 8.71 -1.39
C THR A 34 12.13 8.25 -2.40
N GLY A 35 13.33 8.85 -2.34
CA GLY A 35 14.39 8.59 -3.30
C GLY A 35 14.32 9.46 -4.56
N GLY A 36 13.45 10.46 -4.59
CA GLY A 36 13.36 11.42 -5.69
C GLY A 36 12.83 10.84 -7.00
N GLN A 37 11.95 9.84 -6.93
CA GLN A 37 11.40 9.19 -8.13
C GLN A 37 9.92 8.88 -7.97
N ASP A 38 9.25 8.65 -9.10
CA ASP A 38 7.89 8.18 -9.13
C ASP A 38 7.84 6.65 -9.09
N TYR A 39 6.78 6.12 -8.50
CA TYR A 39 6.54 4.68 -8.40
C TYR A 39 5.16 4.35 -8.93
N SER A 40 5.09 3.36 -9.79
CA SER A 40 3.84 2.77 -10.25
C SER A 40 3.68 1.36 -9.71
N LEU A 41 2.45 0.93 -9.47
CA LEU A 41 2.22 -0.45 -9.04
C LEU A 41 2.78 -1.45 -10.06
N THR A 42 2.69 -1.12 -11.35
CA THR A 42 3.22 -1.94 -12.45
C THR A 42 4.75 -2.06 -12.46
N ASP A 43 5.48 -1.18 -11.77
CA ASP A 43 6.95 -1.32 -11.62
C ASP A 43 7.31 -2.57 -10.81
N PHE A 44 6.39 -3.07 -10.03
CA PHE A 44 6.54 -4.25 -9.18
C PHE A 44 5.78 -5.47 -9.72
N ALA A 45 5.42 -5.44 -11.02
CA ALA A 45 4.86 -6.61 -11.68
C ALA A 45 5.81 -7.81 -11.51
N ASP A 46 5.23 -9.01 -11.48
CA ASP A 46 5.96 -10.27 -11.29
C ASP A 46 6.43 -10.56 -9.84
N GLN A 47 6.08 -9.70 -8.88
CA GLN A 47 6.31 -9.97 -7.45
C GLN A 47 5.09 -9.57 -6.61
N PRO A 48 4.87 -10.20 -5.45
CA PRO A 48 3.85 -9.74 -4.52
C PRO A 48 4.17 -8.34 -3.98
N VAL A 49 3.13 -7.53 -3.76
CA VAL A 49 3.24 -6.18 -3.20
C VAL A 49 2.38 -6.07 -1.95
N VAL A 50 2.95 -5.54 -0.88
CA VAL A 50 2.24 -5.22 0.35
C VAL A 50 2.07 -3.70 0.41
N LEU A 51 0.85 -3.23 0.12
CA LEU A 51 0.50 -1.81 0.21
C LEU A 51 0.02 -1.47 1.62
N VAL A 52 0.66 -0.51 2.24
CA VAL A 52 0.34 -0.06 3.60
C VAL A 52 -0.14 1.38 3.54
N PHE A 53 -1.45 1.58 3.62
CA PHE A 53 -2.03 2.91 3.79
C PHE A 53 -2.03 3.28 5.26
N TYR A 54 -1.51 4.46 5.60
CA TYR A 54 -1.44 4.93 6.97
C TYR A 54 -1.83 6.41 7.08
N PRO A 55 -2.39 6.86 8.23
CA PRO A 55 -2.91 8.22 8.38
C PRO A 55 -1.88 9.34 8.26
N GLY A 56 -0.66 9.14 8.71
CA GLY A 56 0.34 10.20 8.64
C GLY A 56 1.70 9.88 9.23
N ASP A 57 2.73 10.58 8.73
CA ASP A 57 4.10 10.47 9.21
C ASP A 57 4.22 10.96 10.67
N ASP A 58 5.22 10.44 11.37
CA ASP A 58 5.56 10.83 12.75
C ASP A 58 4.43 10.70 13.78
N THR A 59 3.31 10.05 13.45
CA THR A 59 2.30 9.69 14.44
C THR A 59 2.73 8.43 15.21
N PRO A 60 2.39 8.28 16.52
CA PRO A 60 2.92 7.19 17.34
C PRO A 60 2.61 5.79 16.80
N VAL A 61 1.38 5.54 16.36
CA VAL A 61 0.95 4.22 15.88
C VAL A 61 1.52 3.93 14.48
N CYS A 62 1.56 4.91 13.58
CA CYS A 62 2.17 4.76 12.26
C CYS A 62 3.66 4.49 12.37
N THR A 63 4.37 5.24 13.22
CA THR A 63 5.78 5.02 13.49
C THR A 63 6.03 3.61 14.01
N LYS A 64 5.24 3.13 14.95
CA LYS A 64 5.35 1.78 15.49
C LYS A 64 5.10 0.71 14.42
N GLN A 65 4.09 0.91 13.59
CA GLN A 65 3.75 0.00 12.49
C GLN A 65 4.90 -0.12 11.48
N LEU A 66 5.34 1.01 10.92
CA LEU A 66 6.37 1.01 9.89
C LEU A 66 7.73 0.56 10.43
N ASN A 67 8.08 0.91 11.66
CA ASN A 67 9.27 0.37 12.32
C ASN A 67 9.21 -1.16 12.50
N SER A 68 8.04 -1.69 12.85
CA SER A 68 7.85 -3.14 12.94
C SER A 68 8.09 -3.82 11.59
N TYR A 69 7.54 -3.26 10.51
CA TYR A 69 7.70 -3.81 9.17
C TYR A 69 9.16 -3.68 8.68
N ASN A 70 9.81 -2.55 8.96
CA ASN A 70 11.21 -2.34 8.59
C ASN A 70 12.17 -3.25 9.35
N ARG A 71 11.95 -3.45 10.66
CA ARG A 71 12.75 -4.36 11.47
C ARG A 71 12.71 -5.79 10.94
N ASP A 72 11.53 -6.22 10.51
CA ASP A 72 11.29 -7.58 10.04
C ASP A 72 11.22 -7.66 8.49
N ILE A 73 11.83 -6.69 7.80
CA ILE A 73 11.74 -6.55 6.33
C ILE A 73 12.27 -7.78 5.58
N GLU A 74 13.24 -8.47 6.15
CA GLU A 74 13.81 -9.68 5.57
C GLU A 74 12.76 -10.78 5.36
N GLN A 75 11.76 -10.88 6.26
CA GLN A 75 10.68 -11.85 6.12
C GLN A 75 9.83 -11.58 4.88
N PHE A 76 9.64 -10.32 4.51
CA PHE A 76 8.95 -9.94 3.26
C PHE A 76 9.84 -10.22 2.05
N THR A 77 11.12 -9.90 2.14
CA THR A 77 12.09 -10.13 1.06
C THR A 77 12.25 -11.62 0.74
N GLU A 78 12.24 -12.48 1.75
CA GLU A 78 12.26 -13.93 1.57
C GLU A 78 11.04 -14.45 0.80
N MET A 79 9.90 -13.76 0.90
CA MET A 79 8.71 -14.04 0.12
C MET A 79 8.71 -13.34 -1.25
N ASN A 80 9.82 -12.71 -1.64
CA ASN A 80 9.96 -11.88 -2.83
C ASN A 80 8.93 -10.73 -2.86
N ALA A 81 8.47 -10.26 -1.72
CA ALA A 81 7.44 -9.24 -1.60
C ALA A 81 8.03 -7.84 -1.41
N GLN A 82 7.47 -6.85 -2.10
CA GLN A 82 7.80 -5.45 -1.94
C GLN A 82 6.81 -4.78 -0.99
N VAL A 83 7.31 -4.15 0.07
CA VAL A 83 6.51 -3.31 0.96
C VAL A 83 6.51 -1.88 0.45
N ILE A 84 5.35 -1.23 0.42
CA ILE A 84 5.18 0.17 0.00
C ILE A 84 4.25 0.86 1.00
N GLY A 85 4.71 1.96 1.59
CA GLY A 85 3.87 2.82 2.43
C GLY A 85 3.24 3.94 1.60
N ILE A 86 1.98 4.27 1.87
CA ILE A 86 1.25 5.35 1.19
C ILE A 86 0.51 6.20 2.23
N SER A 87 0.71 7.51 2.19
CA SER A 87 -0.11 8.45 2.96
C SER A 87 -0.34 9.75 2.18
N ALA A 88 -1.19 10.62 2.73
CA ALA A 88 -1.58 11.89 2.09
C ALA A 88 -0.57 13.02 2.31
N GLN A 89 0.56 12.75 2.95
CA GLN A 89 1.61 13.75 3.14
C GLN A 89 2.50 13.85 1.92
N ASP A 90 3.24 14.96 1.80
CA ASP A 90 4.12 15.21 0.65
C ASP A 90 5.43 14.42 0.74
N VAL A 91 6.18 14.41 -0.36
CA VAL A 91 7.46 13.69 -0.46
C VAL A 91 8.47 14.19 0.56
N SER A 92 8.51 15.50 0.83
CA SER A 92 9.44 16.07 1.81
C SER A 92 9.21 15.53 3.21
N SER A 93 7.94 15.41 3.62
CA SER A 93 7.55 14.78 4.89
C SER A 93 7.99 13.31 4.92
N HIS A 94 7.72 12.57 3.86
CA HIS A 94 8.12 11.16 3.74
C HIS A 94 9.63 10.96 3.79
N GLU A 95 10.41 11.83 3.13
CA GLU A 95 11.88 11.78 3.17
C GLU A 95 12.39 12.00 4.60
N GLY A 96 11.86 13.00 5.30
CA GLY A 96 12.21 13.25 6.69
C GLY A 96 11.88 12.08 7.60
N PHE A 97 10.69 11.50 7.44
CA PHE A 97 10.23 10.36 8.22
C PHE A 97 11.05 9.10 7.93
N SER A 98 11.30 8.81 6.65
CA SER A 98 12.10 7.68 6.23
C SER A 98 13.54 7.77 6.74
N ASN A 99 14.18 8.94 6.59
CA ASN A 99 15.55 9.16 7.06
C ASN A 99 15.68 9.06 8.58
N LYS A 100 14.71 9.60 9.31
CA LYS A 100 14.68 9.55 10.77
C LYS A 100 14.62 8.13 11.33
N HIS A 101 13.89 7.25 10.66
CA HIS A 101 13.67 5.88 11.11
C HIS A 101 14.43 4.82 10.32
N GLY A 102 15.13 5.19 9.24
CA GLY A 102 15.90 4.27 8.43
C GLY A 102 15.08 3.26 7.64
N PHE A 103 13.91 3.67 7.12
CA PHE A 103 13.09 2.76 6.33
C PHE A 103 13.77 2.40 5.02
N THR A 104 13.72 1.11 4.67
CA THR A 104 14.33 0.56 3.44
C THR A 104 13.32 0.37 2.31
N PHE A 105 12.04 0.58 2.58
CA PHE A 105 10.98 0.52 1.58
C PHE A 105 10.49 1.95 1.24
N PRO A 106 9.95 2.17 0.03
CA PRO A 106 9.49 3.50 -0.37
C PRO A 106 8.24 3.94 0.36
N LEU A 107 8.13 5.25 0.61
CA LEU A 107 6.93 5.92 1.06
C LEU A 107 6.42 6.82 -0.08
N LEU A 108 5.16 6.65 -0.46
CA LEU A 108 4.56 7.37 -1.59
C LEU A 108 3.57 8.44 -1.13
N ALA A 109 3.59 9.58 -1.81
CA ALA A 109 2.79 10.75 -1.49
C ALA A 109 1.49 10.78 -2.31
N ASP A 110 0.37 10.41 -1.68
CA ASP A 110 -0.98 10.49 -2.24
C ASP A 110 -1.68 11.75 -1.71
N VAL A 111 -1.13 12.93 -2.05
CA VAL A 111 -1.52 14.22 -1.46
C VAL A 111 -3.01 14.55 -1.70
N ASP A 112 -3.52 14.27 -2.89
CA ASP A 112 -4.93 14.47 -3.24
C ASP A 112 -5.83 13.32 -2.79
N LYS A 113 -5.27 12.26 -2.21
CA LYS A 113 -5.97 11.07 -1.72
C LYS A 113 -6.73 10.30 -2.81
N ALA A 114 -6.33 10.46 -4.06
CA ALA A 114 -6.97 9.79 -5.19
C ALA A 114 -6.78 8.28 -5.13
N VAL A 115 -5.57 7.82 -4.82
CA VAL A 115 -5.25 6.39 -4.69
C VAL A 115 -5.96 5.79 -3.47
N ALA A 116 -5.96 6.50 -2.34
CA ALA A 116 -6.71 6.07 -1.16
C ALA A 116 -8.20 5.91 -1.47
N GLY A 117 -8.76 6.79 -2.30
CA GLY A 117 -10.14 6.68 -2.79
C GLY A 117 -10.36 5.44 -3.65
N LEU A 118 -9.45 5.17 -4.60
CA LEU A 118 -9.52 3.97 -5.47
C LEU A 118 -9.51 2.66 -4.67
N TYR A 119 -8.73 2.63 -3.60
CA TYR A 119 -8.62 1.44 -2.74
C TYR A 119 -9.69 1.37 -1.64
N GLY A 120 -10.57 2.38 -1.56
CA GLY A 120 -11.64 2.42 -0.56
C GLY A 120 -11.13 2.56 0.87
N THR A 121 -10.01 3.27 1.07
CA THR A 121 -9.40 3.43 2.40
C THR A 121 -9.80 4.73 3.09
N LEU A 122 -10.51 5.64 2.41
CA LEU A 122 -10.94 6.90 3.01
C LEU A 122 -11.98 6.66 4.09
N GLY A 123 -11.76 7.26 5.26
CA GLY A 123 -12.70 7.26 6.35
C GLY A 123 -13.79 8.32 6.19
N PRO A 124 -14.75 8.39 7.14
CA PRO A 124 -15.89 9.32 7.06
C PRO A 124 -15.52 10.80 7.00
N ILE A 125 -14.37 11.17 7.55
CA ILE A 125 -13.86 12.56 7.57
C ILE A 125 -12.85 12.84 6.45
N GLY A 126 -12.71 11.92 5.46
CA GLY A 126 -11.87 12.12 4.29
C GLY A 126 -10.38 11.89 4.49
N PHE A 127 -9.97 11.27 5.59
CA PHE A 127 -8.58 10.84 5.82
C PHE A 127 -8.41 9.35 5.60
N PRO A 128 -7.25 8.89 5.09
CA PRO A 128 -6.98 7.48 4.92
C PRO A 128 -7.05 6.73 6.25
N ARG A 129 -7.82 5.63 6.26
CA ARG A 129 -7.79 4.67 7.36
C ARG A 129 -6.58 3.78 7.21
N ARG A 130 -6.01 3.35 8.33
CA ARG A 130 -4.95 2.34 8.33
C ARG A 130 -5.43 1.07 7.64
N SER A 131 -4.81 0.73 6.53
CA SER A 131 -5.24 -0.39 5.68
C SER A 131 -4.03 -1.11 5.10
N VAL A 132 -4.15 -2.41 4.90
CA VAL A 132 -3.11 -3.23 4.27
C VAL A 132 -3.74 -4.07 3.18
N PHE A 133 -3.12 -4.07 2.01
CA PHE A 133 -3.48 -4.92 0.88
C PHE A 133 -2.28 -5.75 0.46
N ILE A 134 -2.50 -7.01 0.16
CA ILE A 134 -1.49 -7.85 -0.49
C ILE A 134 -1.99 -8.14 -1.91
N ILE A 135 -1.14 -7.81 -2.88
CA ILE A 135 -1.41 -7.96 -4.30
C ILE A 135 -0.44 -9.00 -4.83
N ASP A 136 -0.94 -10.00 -5.55
CA ASP A 136 -0.08 -11.04 -6.09
C ASP A 136 0.67 -10.58 -7.36
N SER A 137 1.55 -11.45 -7.86
CA SER A 137 2.35 -11.16 -9.06
C SER A 137 1.53 -10.95 -10.34
N ASN A 138 0.25 -11.30 -10.33
CA ASN A 138 -0.68 -11.07 -11.43
C ASN A 138 -1.53 -9.80 -11.25
N GLY A 139 -1.30 -9.05 -10.19
CA GLY A 139 -2.05 -7.83 -9.90
C GLY A 139 -3.40 -8.03 -9.24
N ILE A 140 -3.65 -9.20 -8.68
CA ILE A 140 -4.92 -9.52 -8.02
C ILE A 140 -4.77 -9.32 -6.51
N VAL A 141 -5.75 -8.64 -5.90
CA VAL A 141 -5.82 -8.48 -4.45
C VAL A 141 -6.09 -9.82 -3.80
N ARG A 142 -5.20 -10.27 -2.94
CA ARG A 142 -5.32 -11.55 -2.21
C ARG A 142 -5.62 -11.38 -0.74
N TYR A 143 -5.34 -10.21 -0.20
CA TYR A 143 -5.64 -9.85 1.18
C TYR A 143 -6.01 -8.37 1.24
N ALA A 144 -7.02 -8.05 2.03
CA ALA A 144 -7.44 -6.67 2.27
C ALA A 144 -7.91 -6.51 3.71
N HIS A 145 -7.27 -5.61 4.44
CA HIS A 145 -7.70 -5.24 5.78
C HIS A 145 -7.80 -3.72 5.89
N ARG A 146 -8.96 -3.25 6.34
CA ARG A 146 -9.21 -1.83 6.63
C ARG A 146 -9.56 -1.71 8.11
N ALA A 147 -8.73 -1.01 8.87
CA ALA A 147 -8.98 -0.84 10.31
C ALA A 147 -10.23 0.01 10.53
N MET A 148 -11.08 -0.42 11.45
CA MET A 148 -12.26 0.33 11.89
C MET A 148 -11.85 1.53 12.77
N ALA A 149 -10.84 1.31 13.63
CA ALA A 149 -10.24 2.34 14.47
C ALA A 149 -8.73 2.37 14.23
N GLY A 150 -8.15 3.57 14.16
CA GLY A 150 -6.76 3.78 13.74
C GLY A 150 -5.67 3.36 14.73
N LEU A 151 -6.00 2.68 15.81
CA LEU A 151 -5.07 2.37 16.90
C LEU A 151 -4.36 1.01 16.77
N THR A 152 -4.81 0.16 15.85
CA THR A 152 -4.24 -1.17 15.64
C THR A 152 -3.78 -1.38 14.21
N PHE A 153 -2.74 -2.18 14.04
CA PHE A 153 -2.24 -2.58 12.73
C PHE A 153 -1.99 -4.09 12.71
N ARG A 154 -1.92 -4.66 11.49
CA ARG A 154 -1.67 -6.09 11.32
C ARG A 154 -0.19 -6.41 11.56
N PRO A 155 0.11 -7.43 12.37
CA PRO A 155 1.48 -7.81 12.65
C PRO A 155 2.15 -8.46 11.42
N VAL A 156 3.46 -8.35 11.33
CA VAL A 156 4.28 -8.94 10.25
C VAL A 156 3.95 -10.43 10.05
N LYS A 157 3.86 -11.19 11.15
CA LYS A 157 3.57 -12.62 11.11
C LYS A 157 2.30 -12.97 10.33
N GLU A 158 1.24 -12.17 10.48
CA GLU A 158 -0.01 -12.37 9.75
C GLU A 158 0.17 -12.12 8.25
N LEU A 159 0.85 -11.02 7.90
CA LEU A 159 1.09 -10.67 6.51
C LEU A 159 2.00 -11.68 5.80
N VAL A 160 3.03 -12.16 6.49
CA VAL A 160 3.91 -13.22 5.98
C VAL A 160 3.13 -14.51 5.75
N ALA A 161 2.25 -14.89 6.69
CA ALA A 161 1.40 -16.07 6.52
C ALA A 161 0.48 -15.96 5.29
N GLU A 162 -0.07 -14.78 5.01
CA GLU A 162 -0.85 -14.53 3.80
C GLU A 162 0.01 -14.61 2.53
N LEU A 163 1.24 -14.10 2.56
CA LEU A 163 2.18 -14.22 1.45
C LEU A 163 2.57 -15.67 1.17
N GLU A 164 2.76 -16.47 2.20
CA GLU A 164 3.07 -17.91 2.06
C GLU A 164 1.98 -18.67 1.30
N LYS A 165 0.72 -18.27 1.45
CA LYS A 165 -0.41 -18.86 0.70
C LYS A 165 -0.31 -18.61 -0.79
N LEU A 166 0.37 -17.53 -1.22
CA LEU A 166 0.52 -17.18 -2.65
C LEU A 166 1.57 -18.04 -3.34
N SER A 167 2.51 -18.61 -2.59
CA SER A 167 3.61 -19.42 -3.13
C SER A 167 3.28 -20.93 -3.20
N ARG A 168 2.05 -21.29 -2.90
CA ARG A 168 1.57 -22.70 -2.96
C ARG A 168 0.84 -23.03 -4.25
#